data_87696214acffb02776159a1b34098ff9
#
_entry.id   87696214acffb02776159a1b34098ff9
#
_cell.length_a   1.000
_cell.length_b   1.000
_cell.length_c   1.000
_cell.angle_alpha   90.00
_cell.angle_beta   90.00
_cell.angle_gamma   90.00
#
_symmetry.space_group_name_H-M   'P 1'
#
loop_
_entity.id
_entity.type
_entity.pdbx_description
1 polymer ?
#
loop_
_entity_poly.entity_id
_entity_poly.type
_entity_poly.pdbx_seq_one_letter_code
_entity_poly.pdbx_strand_id
1 'polypeptide(L)'
;MPWDLAVAIIVVLSEQKMYVHLDNGEEIVYPVSTGKEETPTPTMSTTIDRKYEVATLLGPGYAIPDVPWIMCPVENPEHCIHPNLSDTPVGEPASLGCVRMNEEDAQHLFSITEEGTTFAVIENNGV
;
A
#
# COMPACT_ATOMS: atom_id res chain seq x y z
N MET A 1 7.12 -4.74 -23.61
CA MET A 1 7.44 -4.19 -22.29
C MET A 1 8.20 -5.21 -21.47
N PRO A 2 9.30 -4.85 -20.89
CA PRO A 2 10.04 -5.79 -20.05
C PRO A 2 9.35 -6.07 -18.71
N TRP A 3 8.39 -5.26 -18.34
CA TRP A 3 7.66 -5.43 -17.09
C TRP A 3 6.17 -5.45 -17.37
N ASP A 4 5.48 -6.32 -16.64
CA ASP A 4 4.03 -6.34 -16.66
C ASP A 4 3.52 -5.33 -15.64
N LEU A 5 2.42 -4.65 -15.96
CA LEU A 5 1.85 -3.62 -15.11
C LEU A 5 0.82 -4.21 -14.16
N ALA A 6 0.72 -3.59 -12.99
CA ALA A 6 -0.32 -3.93 -12.02
C ALA A 6 -1.68 -3.47 -12.58
N VAL A 7 -2.68 -4.35 -12.50
CA VAL A 7 -4.05 -4.01 -12.88
C VAL A 7 -4.95 -3.91 -11.64
N ALA A 8 -4.59 -4.56 -10.55
CA ALA A 8 -5.34 -4.48 -9.29
C ALA A 8 -4.42 -4.75 -8.11
N ILE A 9 -4.58 -3.97 -7.05
CA ILE A 9 -3.85 -4.11 -5.80
C ILE A 9 -4.88 -4.37 -4.71
N ILE A 10 -4.77 -5.49 -4.01
CA ILE A 10 -5.73 -5.88 -2.98
C ILE A 10 -5.00 -6.16 -1.67
N VAL A 11 -5.30 -5.39 -0.64
CA VAL A 11 -4.75 -5.58 0.70
C VAL A 11 -5.74 -6.39 1.52
N VAL A 12 -5.29 -7.49 2.09
CA VAL A 12 -6.12 -8.37 2.93
C VAL A 12 -5.70 -8.16 4.38
N LEU A 13 -6.53 -7.49 5.15
CA LEU A 13 -6.20 -7.08 6.52
C LEU A 13 -5.92 -8.28 7.42
N SER A 14 -6.74 -9.32 7.36
CA SER A 14 -6.58 -10.50 8.20
C SER A 14 -5.29 -11.25 7.94
N GLU A 15 -4.71 -11.11 6.77
CA GLU A 15 -3.47 -11.79 6.39
C GLU A 15 -2.24 -10.91 6.49
N GLN A 16 -2.44 -9.59 6.52
CA GLN A 16 -1.37 -8.60 6.43
C GLN A 16 -0.53 -8.85 5.18
N LYS A 17 -1.23 -9.03 4.05
CA LYS A 17 -0.64 -9.28 2.73
C LYS A 17 -1.31 -8.42 1.68
N MET A 18 -0.55 -8.09 0.67
CA MET A 18 -1.03 -7.38 -0.51
C MET A 18 -0.89 -8.29 -1.71
N TYR A 19 -1.99 -8.48 -2.43
CA TYR A 19 -2.04 -9.28 -3.66
C TYR A 19 -2.10 -8.31 -4.84
N VAL A 20 -1.16 -8.46 -5.76
CA VAL A 20 -1.08 -7.59 -6.94
C VAL A 20 -1.28 -8.44 -8.18
N HIS A 21 -2.37 -8.17 -8.90
CA HIS A 21 -2.66 -8.87 -10.15
C HIS A 21 -2.03 -8.09 -11.30
N LEU A 22 -1.30 -8.80 -12.15
CA LEU A 22 -0.59 -8.22 -13.28
C LEU A 22 -1.39 -8.43 -14.57
N ASP A 23 -1.10 -7.61 -15.57
CA ASP A 23 -1.80 -7.66 -16.86
C ASP A 23 -1.53 -8.93 -17.64
N ASN A 24 -0.47 -9.67 -17.30
CA ASN A 24 -0.18 -10.96 -17.92
C ASN A 24 -0.89 -12.14 -17.24
N GLY A 25 -1.69 -11.87 -16.19
CA GLY A 25 -2.40 -12.90 -15.42
C GLY A 25 -1.65 -13.44 -14.23
N GLU A 26 -0.41 -13.03 -14.02
CA GLU A 26 0.36 -13.44 -12.84
C GLU A 26 -0.04 -12.63 -11.61
N GLU A 27 0.36 -13.13 -10.45
CA GLU A 27 0.07 -12.49 -9.17
C GLU A 27 1.34 -12.38 -8.35
N ILE A 28 1.55 -11.22 -7.73
CA ILE A 28 2.65 -11.01 -6.77
C ILE A 28 2.01 -10.83 -5.40
N VAL A 29 2.64 -11.39 -4.37
CA VAL A 29 2.17 -11.25 -2.99
C VAL A 29 3.28 -10.61 -2.16
N TYR A 30 2.95 -9.50 -1.51
CA TYR A 30 3.88 -8.79 -0.63
C TYR A 30 3.38 -8.83 0.81
N PRO A 31 4.28 -8.97 1.79
CA PRO A 31 3.91 -8.74 3.19
C PRO A 31 3.73 -7.24 3.42
N VAL A 32 2.74 -6.89 4.25
CA VAL A 32 2.47 -5.48 4.58
C VAL A 32 2.15 -5.35 6.07
N SER A 33 2.17 -4.12 6.57
CA SER A 33 1.64 -3.77 7.89
C SER A 33 0.63 -2.66 7.70
N THR A 34 -0.60 -2.92 8.13
CA THR A 34 -1.68 -1.94 8.07
C THR A 34 -1.87 -1.29 9.43
N GLY A 35 -2.92 -0.49 9.59
CA GLY A 35 -3.20 0.19 10.85
C GLY A 35 -3.38 -0.77 12.01
N LYS A 36 -2.84 -0.39 13.16
CA LYS A 36 -3.02 -1.16 14.39
C LYS A 36 -4.48 -1.05 14.85
N GLU A 37 -4.85 -1.80 15.88
CA GLU A 37 -6.24 -1.89 16.34
C GLU A 37 -6.86 -0.52 16.65
N GLU A 38 -6.09 0.40 17.22
CA GLU A 38 -6.58 1.74 17.56
C GLU A 38 -6.68 2.68 16.38
N THR A 39 -5.95 2.39 15.30
CA THR A 39 -5.91 3.22 14.10
C THR A 39 -6.00 2.34 12.85
N PRO A 40 -7.11 1.60 12.67
CA PRO A 40 -7.19 0.61 11.59
C PRO A 40 -7.22 1.27 10.21
N THR A 41 -6.63 0.56 9.23
CA THR A 41 -6.80 0.93 7.83
C THR A 41 -8.22 0.57 7.44
N PRO A 42 -9.02 1.51 6.93
CA PRO A 42 -10.40 1.19 6.57
C PRO A 42 -10.50 0.33 5.33
N THR A 43 -11.55 -0.46 5.23
CA THR A 43 -11.85 -1.16 3.99
C THR A 43 -12.26 -0.14 2.94
N MET A 44 -11.88 -0.39 1.69
CA MET A 44 -12.20 0.52 0.60
C MET A 44 -12.10 -0.18 -0.74
N SER A 45 -12.72 0.42 -1.76
CA SER A 45 -12.59 -0.02 -3.14
C SER A 45 -12.49 1.24 -3.99
N THR A 46 -11.32 1.52 -4.52
CA THR A 46 -11.03 2.77 -5.18
C THR A 46 -9.89 2.59 -6.19
N THR A 47 -9.18 3.65 -6.50
CA THR A 47 -8.02 3.63 -7.39
C THR A 47 -6.86 4.36 -6.75
N ILE A 48 -5.64 4.04 -7.21
CA ILE A 48 -4.46 4.83 -6.87
C ILE A 48 -4.54 6.11 -7.72
N ASP A 49 -4.62 7.24 -7.05
CA ASP A 49 -4.81 8.54 -7.71
C ASP A 49 -3.50 9.32 -7.83
N ARG A 50 -2.62 9.18 -6.85
CA ARG A 50 -1.40 9.98 -6.79
C ARG A 50 -0.21 9.11 -6.46
N LYS A 51 0.92 9.43 -7.11
CA LYS A 51 2.19 8.76 -6.88
C LYS A 51 3.25 9.83 -6.66
N TYR A 52 4.11 9.62 -5.68
CA TYR A 52 5.21 10.53 -5.40
C TYR A 52 6.50 9.74 -5.25
N GLU A 53 7.51 10.08 -6.06
CA GLU A 53 8.83 9.44 -5.92
C GLU A 53 9.44 9.75 -4.56
N VAL A 54 9.20 10.96 -4.07
CA VAL A 54 9.60 11.38 -2.73
C VAL A 54 8.67 12.52 -2.29
N ALA A 55 8.23 12.48 -1.05
CA ALA A 55 7.35 13.51 -0.51
C ALA A 55 7.36 13.49 1.02
N THR A 56 6.76 14.50 1.62
CA THR A 56 6.53 14.51 3.06
C THR A 56 5.27 13.70 3.35
N LEU A 57 5.40 12.69 4.20
CA LEU A 57 4.28 11.87 4.62
C LEU A 57 3.57 12.57 5.78
N LEU A 58 2.31 12.95 5.57
CA LEU A 58 1.50 13.66 6.57
C LEU A 58 0.49 12.72 7.19
N GLY A 59 0.30 12.84 8.49
CA GLY A 59 -0.71 12.10 9.22
C GLY A 59 -1.06 12.80 10.52
N PRO A 60 -2.00 12.25 11.31
CA PRO A 60 -2.40 12.85 12.58
C PRO A 60 -1.21 12.98 13.53
N GLY A 61 -0.78 14.21 13.79
CA GLY A 61 0.30 14.49 14.74
C GLY A 61 1.70 14.22 14.23
N TYR A 62 1.88 13.96 12.92
CA TYR A 62 3.23 13.75 12.40
C TYR A 62 3.39 14.26 10.97
N ALA A 63 4.65 14.59 10.62
CA ALA A 63 5.06 14.92 9.27
C ALA A 63 6.47 14.36 9.09
N ILE A 64 6.63 13.43 8.16
CA ILE A 64 7.91 12.76 7.91
C ILE A 64 8.40 13.17 6.53
N PRO A 65 9.52 13.92 6.43
CA PRO A 65 10.02 14.38 5.13
C PRO A 65 10.79 13.29 4.38
N ASP A 66 10.92 13.50 3.08
CA ASP A 66 11.78 12.69 2.22
C ASP A 66 11.45 11.20 2.20
N VAL A 67 10.16 10.87 2.24
CA VAL A 67 9.71 9.47 2.15
C VAL A 67 9.58 9.10 0.67
N PRO A 68 10.25 8.03 0.22
CA PRO A 68 10.19 7.61 -1.18
C PRO A 68 8.99 6.71 -1.45
N TRP A 69 8.65 6.57 -2.74
CA TRP A 69 7.71 5.57 -3.25
C TRP A 69 6.34 5.57 -2.58
N ILE A 70 5.71 6.76 -2.52
CA ILE A 70 4.38 6.91 -1.91
C ILE A 70 3.31 6.82 -2.98
N MET A 71 2.28 6.00 -2.73
CA MET A 71 1.09 5.93 -3.58
C MET A 71 -0.15 6.12 -2.72
N CYS A 72 -1.06 6.97 -3.17
CA CYS A 72 -2.23 7.35 -2.38
C CYS A 72 -3.53 7.09 -3.12
N PRO A 73 -4.54 6.52 -2.43
CA PRO A 73 -5.86 6.31 -3.01
C PRO A 73 -6.68 7.61 -3.05
N VAL A 74 -7.64 7.65 -3.97
CA VAL A 74 -8.49 8.83 -4.18
C VAL A 74 -9.33 9.15 -2.95
N GLU A 75 -9.99 8.13 -2.40
CA GLU A 75 -10.97 8.35 -1.33
C GLU A 75 -10.37 8.58 0.05
N ASN A 76 -9.21 8.04 0.29
CA ASN A 76 -8.58 8.09 1.61
C ASN A 76 -7.12 8.52 1.50
N PRO A 77 -6.85 9.80 1.21
CA PRO A 77 -5.47 10.25 0.98
C PRO A 77 -4.56 10.12 2.19
N GLU A 78 -5.11 9.92 3.38
CA GLU A 78 -4.33 9.73 4.60
C GLU A 78 -3.89 8.28 4.80
N HIS A 79 -4.37 7.36 3.94
CA HIS A 79 -4.06 5.94 4.05
C HIS A 79 -3.21 5.48 2.86
N CYS A 80 -2.11 6.18 2.65
CA CYS A 80 -1.22 5.90 1.52
C CYS A 80 -0.40 4.64 1.74
N ILE A 81 0.12 4.10 0.64
CA ILE A 81 1.10 3.01 0.65
C ILE A 81 2.48 3.65 0.67
N HIS A 82 3.35 3.23 1.58
CA HIS A 82 4.70 3.77 1.66
C HIS A 82 5.65 2.75 2.28
N PRO A 83 6.99 2.96 2.15
CA PRO A 83 7.95 2.07 2.79
C PRO A 83 7.81 2.05 4.30
N ASN A 84 8.21 0.94 4.91
CA ASN A 84 8.26 0.81 6.35
C ASN A 84 9.41 1.67 6.89
N LEU A 85 9.08 2.65 7.72
CA LEU A 85 10.04 3.60 8.29
C LEU A 85 10.45 3.24 9.71
N SER A 86 9.98 2.12 10.23
CA SER A 86 10.28 1.70 11.59
C SER A 86 11.21 0.48 11.59
N ASP A 87 11.75 0.16 12.76
CA ASP A 87 12.58 -1.03 12.93
C ASP A 87 11.75 -2.31 13.05
N THR A 88 10.43 -2.17 13.23
CA THR A 88 9.53 -3.31 13.33
C THR A 88 9.29 -3.88 11.94
N PRO A 89 9.56 -5.17 11.71
CA PRO A 89 9.32 -5.78 10.41
C PRO A 89 7.83 -5.72 10.02
N VAL A 90 7.55 -5.69 8.71
CA VAL A 90 6.18 -5.78 8.23
C VAL A 90 5.62 -7.20 8.44
N GLY A 91 4.31 -7.32 8.51
CA GLY A 91 3.64 -8.62 8.68
C GLY A 91 2.56 -8.59 9.74
N GLU A 92 2.51 -7.53 10.55
CA GLU A 92 1.52 -7.37 11.61
C GLU A 92 0.98 -5.94 11.62
N PRO A 93 -0.27 -5.74 12.09
CA PRO A 93 -0.81 -4.38 12.21
C PRO A 93 0.06 -3.53 13.13
N ALA A 94 0.56 -2.42 12.62
CA ALA A 94 1.52 -1.61 13.37
C ALA A 94 1.48 -0.12 13.01
N SER A 95 0.78 0.27 11.95
CA SER A 95 0.82 1.65 11.48
C SER A 95 -0.27 2.52 12.10
N LEU A 96 -0.24 3.80 11.78
CA LEU A 96 -1.30 4.74 12.18
C LEU A 96 -2.42 4.83 11.13
N GLY A 97 -2.48 3.88 10.21
CA GLY A 97 -3.54 3.79 9.20
C GLY A 97 -3.03 3.54 7.79
N CYS A 98 -1.79 3.89 7.50
CA CYS A 98 -1.19 3.65 6.19
C CYS A 98 -0.82 2.18 5.99
N VAL A 99 -0.58 1.81 4.73
CA VAL A 99 -0.09 0.48 4.39
C VAL A 99 1.42 0.55 4.24
N ARG A 100 2.14 -0.12 5.13
CA ARG A 100 3.61 -0.16 5.10
C ARG A 100 4.09 -1.40 4.37
N MET A 101 5.11 -1.22 3.55
CA MET A 101 5.76 -2.30 2.80
C MET A 101 7.25 -2.26 3.05
N ASN A 102 7.94 -3.38 2.81
CA ASN A 102 9.39 -3.33 2.74
C ASN A 102 9.79 -2.36 1.62
N GLU A 103 10.88 -1.63 1.80
CA GLU A 103 11.26 -0.58 0.86
C GLU A 103 11.48 -1.12 -0.56
N GLU A 104 12.11 -2.28 -0.70
CA GLU A 104 12.32 -2.89 -2.02
C GLU A 104 11.01 -3.23 -2.69
N ASP A 105 10.05 -3.74 -1.91
CA ASP A 105 8.72 -4.08 -2.43
C ASP A 105 7.98 -2.81 -2.84
N ALA A 106 8.07 -1.75 -2.03
CA ALA A 106 7.42 -0.48 -2.34
C ALA A 106 7.98 0.12 -3.64
N GLN A 107 9.29 0.06 -3.81
CA GLN A 107 9.94 0.55 -5.03
C GLN A 107 9.49 -0.25 -6.25
N HIS A 108 9.45 -1.57 -6.14
CA HIS A 108 9.00 -2.43 -7.23
C HIS A 108 7.54 -2.15 -7.59
N LEU A 109 6.67 -2.12 -6.59
CA LEU A 109 5.25 -1.84 -6.82
C LEU A 109 5.04 -0.48 -7.46
N PHE A 110 5.77 0.55 -6.99
CA PHE A 110 5.70 1.89 -7.55
C PHE A 110 6.04 1.87 -9.05
N SER A 111 7.06 1.09 -9.43
CA SER A 111 7.53 1.05 -10.82
C SER A 111 6.53 0.41 -11.78
N ILE A 112 5.65 -0.46 -11.29
CA ILE A 112 4.69 -1.18 -12.14
C ILE A 112 3.24 -0.69 -11.97
N THR A 113 3.01 0.32 -11.13
CA THR A 113 1.66 0.83 -10.86
C THR A 113 1.48 2.19 -11.51
N GLU A 114 0.42 2.33 -12.30
CA GLU A 114 0.04 3.61 -12.90
C GLU A 114 -1.09 4.23 -12.11
N GLU A 115 -1.22 5.55 -12.19
CA GLU A 115 -2.37 6.25 -11.62
C GLU A 115 -3.63 5.72 -12.29
N GLY A 116 -4.66 5.47 -11.49
CA GLY A 116 -5.89 4.85 -11.97
C GLY A 116 -5.97 3.35 -11.73
N THR A 117 -4.88 2.73 -11.25
CA THR A 117 -4.88 1.30 -10.94
C THR A 117 -5.87 1.01 -9.81
N THR A 118 -6.66 -0.04 -9.96
CA THR A 118 -7.62 -0.47 -8.94
C THR A 118 -6.91 -0.79 -7.62
N PHE A 119 -7.46 -0.27 -6.53
CA PHE A 119 -6.93 -0.49 -5.19
C PHE A 119 -8.06 -0.82 -4.24
N ALA A 120 -7.94 -1.92 -3.52
CA ALA A 120 -8.95 -2.34 -2.55
C ALA A 120 -8.31 -2.80 -1.25
N VAL A 121 -9.00 -2.55 -0.16
CA VAL A 121 -8.64 -3.07 1.17
C VAL A 121 -9.85 -3.86 1.66
N ILE A 122 -9.64 -5.14 1.96
CA ILE A 122 -10.70 -6.03 2.43
C ILE A 122 -10.31 -6.66 3.77
N GLU A 123 -11.31 -7.02 4.57
CA GLU A 123 -11.07 -7.60 5.90
C GLU A 123 -10.41 -8.97 5.79
N ASN A 124 -10.98 -9.84 4.98
CA ASN A 124 -10.47 -11.18 4.78
C ASN A 124 -10.77 -11.64 3.37
N ASN A 125 -10.17 -12.75 2.96
CA ASN A 125 -10.23 -13.21 1.58
C ASN A 125 -11.47 -14.07 1.31
N GLY A 126 -12.64 -13.58 1.71
CA GLY A 126 -13.91 -14.12 1.26
C GLY A 126 -14.38 -15.40 1.93
N VAL A 127 -13.85 -15.74 3.06
CA VAL A 127 -14.26 -16.98 3.73
C VAL A 127 -14.78 -16.71 5.11
#